data_b52e925ac25fd4bcfe44b2217f79f72b
#
_entry.id   b52e925ac25fd4bcfe44b2217f79f72b
#
_cell.length_a   1.000
_cell.length_b   1.000
_cell.length_c   1.000
_cell.angle_alpha   90.00
_cell.angle_beta   90.00
_cell.angle_gamma   90.00
#
_symmetry.space_group_name_H-M   'P 1'
#
loop_
_entity.id
_entity.type
_entity.pdbx_description
1 polymer ?
#
loop_
_entity_poly.entity_id
_entity_poly.type
_entity_poly.pdbx_seq_one_letter_code
_entity_poly.pdbx_strand_id
1 'polypeptide(L)'
;MDSVSPDLIPEKLRQQFRDEGYFVLERVVPPEHLSIMRETCAEMIAGYDAEMDAAGVTQQGINIKGSRYFIANRHQGTRLPEFIFSDLMAEVCHATLGENAYLFWEQFVIKGPEKGAKFGWHQDSAYVGTPHRPYITCWVTLDDVTEANGTV
;
A
#
# COMPACT_ATOMS: atom_id res chain seq x y z
N MET A 1 -17.98 -7.47 15.17
CA MET A 1 -17.18 -8.33 14.26
C MET A 1 -18.03 -8.51 13.04
N ASP A 2 -17.89 -7.62 12.07
CA ASP A 2 -18.56 -7.77 10.79
C ASP A 2 -17.77 -8.81 10.01
N SER A 3 -18.34 -10.00 9.90
CA SER A 3 -17.75 -11.09 9.13
C SER A 3 -17.65 -10.64 7.68
N VAL A 4 -16.46 -10.51 7.16
CA VAL A 4 -16.24 -10.38 5.72
C VAL A 4 -16.95 -11.57 5.06
N SER A 5 -17.73 -11.30 4.05
CA SER A 5 -18.51 -12.32 3.36
C SER A 5 -17.56 -13.40 2.80
N PRO A 6 -17.86 -14.70 2.95
CA PRO A 6 -16.99 -15.76 2.46
C PRO A 6 -16.74 -15.74 0.94
N ASP A 7 -17.45 -14.87 0.22
CA ASP A 7 -17.34 -14.71 -1.24
C ASP A 7 -16.62 -13.42 -1.69
N LEU A 8 -15.91 -12.74 -0.79
CA LEU A 8 -15.19 -11.50 -1.16
C LEU A 8 -14.20 -11.73 -2.31
N ILE A 9 -13.56 -12.90 -2.34
CA ILE A 9 -12.65 -13.29 -3.42
C ILE A 9 -13.18 -14.55 -4.09
N PRO A 10 -14.13 -14.41 -5.02
CA PRO A 10 -14.74 -15.54 -5.72
C PRO A 10 -13.72 -16.31 -6.54
N GLU A 11 -14.01 -17.57 -6.82
CA GLU A 11 -13.10 -18.49 -7.55
C GLU A 11 -12.62 -17.91 -8.88
N LYS A 12 -13.44 -17.11 -9.56
CA LYS A 12 -13.03 -16.41 -10.80
C LYS A 12 -11.81 -15.51 -10.58
N LEU A 13 -11.76 -14.76 -9.48
CA LEU A 13 -10.61 -13.88 -9.16
C LEU A 13 -9.39 -14.70 -8.71
N ARG A 14 -9.61 -15.78 -7.98
CA ARG A 14 -8.54 -16.72 -7.61
C ARG A 14 -7.92 -17.37 -8.86
N GLN A 15 -8.77 -17.74 -9.83
CA GLN A 15 -8.29 -18.27 -11.11
C GLN A 15 -7.55 -17.19 -11.91
N GLN A 16 -8.05 -15.99 -11.98
CA GLN A 16 -7.37 -14.87 -12.63
C GLN A 16 -5.98 -14.65 -12.01
N PHE A 17 -5.88 -14.68 -10.67
CA PHE A 17 -4.58 -14.56 -10.00
C PHE A 17 -3.60 -15.66 -10.42
N ARG A 18 -4.08 -16.92 -10.55
CA ARG A 18 -3.24 -18.03 -11.00
C ARG A 18 -2.77 -17.89 -12.45
N ASP A 19 -3.63 -17.35 -13.30
CA ASP A 19 -3.36 -17.27 -14.76
C ASP A 19 -2.61 -15.99 -15.16
N GLU A 20 -2.93 -14.87 -14.51
CA GLU A 20 -2.47 -13.52 -14.88
C GLU A 20 -1.56 -12.88 -13.82
N GLY A 21 -1.54 -13.40 -12.59
CA GLY A 21 -0.72 -12.90 -11.49
C GLY A 21 -1.32 -11.73 -10.72
N TYR A 22 -2.55 -11.31 -11.03
CA TYR A 22 -3.23 -10.22 -10.33
C TYR A 22 -4.75 -10.37 -10.36
N PHE A 23 -5.43 -9.65 -9.48
CA PHE A 23 -6.85 -9.29 -9.57
C PHE A 23 -7.09 -7.93 -8.95
N VAL A 24 -8.26 -7.36 -9.21
CA VAL A 24 -8.69 -6.07 -8.65
C VAL A 24 -9.94 -6.27 -7.83
N LEU A 25 -9.94 -5.69 -6.63
CA LEU A 25 -11.10 -5.59 -5.75
C LEU A 25 -11.55 -4.14 -5.69
N GLU A 26 -12.74 -3.86 -6.22
CA GLU A 26 -13.25 -2.50 -6.25
C GLU A 26 -14.05 -2.17 -4.98
N ARG A 27 -13.70 -1.07 -4.32
CA ARG A 27 -14.46 -0.49 -3.19
C ARG A 27 -14.67 -1.43 -2.01
N VAL A 28 -13.72 -2.32 -1.75
CA VAL A 28 -13.80 -3.29 -0.66
C VAL A 28 -13.23 -2.80 0.66
N VAL A 29 -12.43 -1.73 0.63
CA VAL A 29 -11.84 -1.17 1.86
C VAL A 29 -12.94 -0.44 2.65
N PRO A 30 -13.19 -0.83 3.91
CA PRO A 30 -14.16 -0.15 4.76
C PRO A 30 -13.80 1.34 4.93
N PRO A 31 -14.79 2.25 4.97
CA PRO A 31 -14.55 3.69 5.13
C PRO A 31 -13.70 4.05 6.35
N GLU A 32 -13.88 3.34 7.45
CA GLU A 32 -13.09 3.53 8.66
C GLU A 32 -11.61 3.19 8.46
N HIS A 33 -11.29 2.09 7.78
CA HIS A 33 -9.91 1.75 7.46
C HIS A 33 -9.29 2.74 6.47
N LEU A 34 -10.08 3.22 5.51
CA LEU A 34 -9.62 4.26 4.59
C LEU A 34 -9.30 5.57 5.34
N SER A 35 -10.13 5.94 6.34
CA SER A 35 -9.86 7.10 7.20
C SER A 35 -8.56 6.94 7.98
N ILE A 36 -8.38 5.79 8.64
CA ILE A 36 -7.15 5.46 9.38
C ILE A 36 -5.91 5.61 8.50
N MET A 37 -5.95 5.04 7.30
CA MET A 37 -4.80 5.10 6.39
C MET A 37 -4.51 6.54 5.93
N ARG A 38 -5.55 7.32 5.59
CA ARG A 38 -5.40 8.73 5.19
C ARG A 38 -4.85 9.60 6.32
N GLU A 39 -5.40 9.47 7.52
CA GLU A 39 -4.97 10.21 8.71
C GLU A 39 -3.50 9.88 9.02
N THR A 40 -3.17 8.60 9.10
CA THR A 40 -1.79 8.15 9.37
C THR A 40 -0.82 8.62 8.29
N CYS A 41 -1.21 8.56 7.02
CA CYS A 41 -0.41 9.05 5.91
C CYS A 41 -0.13 10.56 6.06
N ALA A 42 -1.16 11.36 6.38
CA ALA A 42 -1.03 12.79 6.56
C ALA A 42 -0.12 13.16 7.75
N GLU A 43 -0.25 12.45 8.87
CA GLU A 43 0.62 12.62 10.04
C GLU A 43 2.09 12.32 9.71
N MET A 44 2.33 11.24 8.98
CA MET A 44 3.68 10.86 8.55
C MET A 44 4.30 11.91 7.60
N ILE A 45 3.54 12.41 6.62
CA ILE A 45 3.98 13.49 5.73
C ILE A 45 4.37 14.72 6.54
N ALA A 46 3.49 15.14 7.48
CA ALA A 46 3.77 16.30 8.34
C ALA A 46 5.04 16.13 9.18
N GLY A 47 5.30 14.90 9.67
CA GLY A 47 6.53 14.56 10.39
C GLY A 47 7.77 14.71 9.51
N TYR A 48 7.76 14.15 8.30
CA TYR A 48 8.86 14.31 7.34
C TYR A 48 9.09 15.75 6.93
N ASP A 49 8.02 16.52 6.73
CA ASP A 49 8.12 17.94 6.39
C ASP A 49 8.75 18.75 7.53
N ALA A 50 8.38 18.48 8.78
CA ALA A 50 8.97 19.10 9.95
C ALA A 50 10.47 18.76 10.11
N GLU A 51 10.85 17.51 9.87
CA GLU A 51 12.26 17.09 9.87
C GLU A 51 13.07 17.82 8.79
N MET A 52 12.53 17.91 7.57
CA MET A 52 13.17 18.65 6.46
C MET A 52 13.30 20.15 6.77
N ASP A 53 12.27 20.75 7.37
CA ASP A 53 12.30 22.16 7.77
C ASP A 53 13.36 22.41 8.84
N ALA A 54 13.43 21.56 9.86
CA ALA A 54 14.44 21.67 10.91
C ALA A 54 15.87 21.51 10.37
N ALA A 55 16.04 20.69 9.32
CA ALA A 55 17.33 20.52 8.65
C ALA A 55 17.62 21.58 7.58
N GLY A 56 16.67 22.46 7.25
CA GLY A 56 16.82 23.48 6.20
C GLY A 56 16.91 22.89 4.80
N VAL A 57 16.30 21.72 4.55
CA VAL A 57 16.34 21.03 3.26
C VAL A 57 14.92 20.82 2.72
N THR A 58 14.82 20.63 1.39
CA THR A 58 13.56 20.28 0.72
C THR A 58 13.56 18.86 0.18
N GLN A 59 14.66 18.13 0.37
CA GLN A 59 14.80 16.75 -0.05
C GLN A 59 15.59 15.96 1.00
N GLN A 60 15.11 14.74 1.30
CA GLN A 60 15.78 13.79 2.18
C GLN A 60 15.72 12.39 1.52
N GLY A 61 16.84 11.92 1.02
CA GLY A 61 16.88 10.70 0.22
C GLY A 61 16.01 10.81 -1.04
N ILE A 62 15.05 9.91 -1.15
CA ILE A 62 14.09 9.91 -2.29
C ILE A 62 12.84 10.76 -2.01
N ASN A 63 12.67 11.26 -0.77
CA ASN A 63 11.54 12.08 -0.36
C ASN A 63 11.78 13.53 -0.74
N ILE A 64 10.79 14.16 -1.34
CA ILE A 64 10.83 15.57 -1.79
C ILE A 64 9.60 16.26 -1.22
N LYS A 65 9.81 17.27 -0.40
CA LYS A 65 8.76 18.03 0.29
C LYS A 65 7.70 18.55 -0.69
N GLY A 66 6.43 18.25 -0.37
CA GLY A 66 5.26 18.62 -1.16
C GLY A 66 5.14 17.97 -2.54
N SER A 67 6.02 17.02 -2.88
CA SER A 67 6.04 16.40 -4.21
C SER A 67 6.00 14.87 -4.18
N ARG A 68 6.86 14.24 -3.40
CA ARG A 68 6.97 12.78 -3.40
C ARG A 68 7.44 12.27 -2.06
N TYR A 69 6.74 11.23 -1.55
CA TYR A 69 7.16 10.55 -0.33
C TYR A 69 7.10 9.03 -0.51
N PHE A 70 8.11 8.36 0.01
CA PHE A 70 8.17 6.93 0.25
C PHE A 70 8.36 6.72 1.73
N ILE A 71 7.32 6.27 2.42
CA ILE A 71 7.31 6.09 3.86
C ILE A 71 7.03 4.63 4.14
N ALA A 72 8.01 3.91 4.64
CA ALA A 72 7.92 2.47 4.82
C ALA A 72 8.25 2.03 6.25
N ASN A 73 7.72 0.88 6.64
CA ASN A 73 7.96 0.20 7.92
C ASN A 73 7.67 1.11 9.14
N ARG A 74 6.54 1.83 9.10
CA ARG A 74 6.12 2.79 10.12
C ARG A 74 4.80 2.44 10.81
N HIS A 75 4.28 1.21 10.62
CA HIS A 75 3.01 0.79 11.21
C HIS A 75 3.02 0.73 12.74
N GLN A 76 4.18 0.48 13.36
CA GLN A 76 4.29 0.36 14.82
C GLN A 76 3.97 1.70 15.51
N GLY A 77 3.11 1.64 16.53
CA GLY A 77 2.66 2.83 17.27
C GLY A 77 1.60 3.67 16.56
N THR A 78 1.10 3.20 15.41
CA THR A 78 -0.01 3.82 14.67
C THR A 78 -1.24 2.94 14.68
N ARG A 79 -2.32 3.38 14.03
CA ARG A 79 -3.53 2.60 13.81
C ARG A 79 -3.49 1.72 12.55
N LEU A 80 -2.43 1.79 11.75
CA LEU A 80 -2.29 0.97 10.53
C LEU A 80 -2.46 -0.53 10.76
N PRO A 81 -2.03 -1.12 11.88
CA PRO A 81 -2.28 -2.53 12.17
C PRO A 81 -3.76 -2.94 12.11
N GLU A 82 -4.69 -2.03 12.40
CA GLU A 82 -6.13 -2.31 12.31
C GLU A 82 -6.55 -2.69 10.87
N PHE A 83 -5.95 -2.07 9.87
CA PHE A 83 -6.16 -2.42 8.46
C PHE A 83 -5.27 -3.58 8.02
N ILE A 84 -3.96 -3.50 8.29
CA ILE A 84 -2.97 -4.48 7.80
C ILE A 84 -3.32 -5.91 8.25
N PHE A 85 -3.85 -6.06 9.47
CA PHE A 85 -4.24 -7.35 10.05
C PHE A 85 -5.77 -7.53 10.11
N SER A 86 -6.52 -6.84 9.25
CA SER A 86 -7.97 -6.99 9.14
C SER A 86 -8.38 -8.29 8.47
N ASP A 87 -9.64 -8.69 8.64
CA ASP A 87 -10.21 -9.85 7.97
C ASP A 87 -10.14 -9.73 6.44
N LEU A 88 -10.30 -8.52 5.89
CA LEU A 88 -10.12 -8.25 4.46
C LEU A 88 -8.72 -8.68 3.98
N MET A 89 -7.68 -8.23 4.68
CA MET A 89 -6.30 -8.57 4.32
C MET A 89 -5.99 -10.05 4.55
N ALA A 90 -6.56 -10.64 5.60
CA ALA A 90 -6.45 -12.07 5.84
C ALA A 90 -7.03 -12.89 4.68
N GLU A 91 -8.22 -12.51 4.18
CA GLU A 91 -8.85 -13.20 3.05
C GLU A 91 -8.06 -13.05 1.74
N VAL A 92 -7.50 -11.85 1.48
CA VAL A 92 -6.61 -11.65 0.33
C VAL A 92 -5.39 -12.56 0.43
N CYS A 93 -4.75 -12.61 1.60
CA CYS A 93 -3.60 -13.47 1.84
C CYS A 93 -3.95 -14.97 1.68
N HIS A 94 -5.06 -15.41 2.25
CA HIS A 94 -5.50 -16.80 2.10
C HIS A 94 -5.78 -17.17 0.65
N ALA A 95 -6.36 -16.26 -0.12
CA ALA A 95 -6.68 -16.50 -1.53
C ALA A 95 -5.44 -16.61 -2.43
N THR A 96 -4.33 -16.03 -2.04
CA THR A 96 -3.13 -15.87 -2.88
C THR A 96 -1.90 -16.63 -2.36
N LEU A 97 -1.67 -16.60 -1.05
CA LEU A 97 -0.49 -17.20 -0.41
C LEU A 97 -0.80 -18.45 0.41
N GLY A 98 -2.08 -18.69 0.77
CA GLY A 98 -2.50 -19.78 1.64
C GLY A 98 -2.60 -19.39 3.11
N GLU A 99 -2.65 -20.39 4.01
CA GLU A 99 -3.01 -20.20 5.43
C GLU A 99 -1.98 -19.40 6.25
N ASN A 100 -0.72 -19.39 5.84
CA ASN A 100 0.36 -18.75 6.61
C ASN A 100 0.98 -17.64 5.78
N ALA A 101 0.62 -16.41 6.10
CA ALA A 101 1.20 -15.20 5.51
C ALA A 101 1.82 -14.31 6.60
N TYR A 102 2.89 -13.62 6.26
CA TYR A 102 3.58 -12.70 7.15
C TYR A 102 3.71 -11.34 6.48
N LEU A 103 3.54 -10.27 7.28
CA LEU A 103 3.87 -8.94 6.79
C LEU A 103 5.38 -8.88 6.54
N PHE A 104 5.74 -8.63 5.28
CA PHE A 104 7.12 -8.46 4.87
C PHE A 104 7.50 -6.98 4.81
N TRP A 105 6.61 -6.16 4.24
CA TRP A 105 6.83 -4.76 4.00
C TRP A 105 5.50 -4.01 3.94
N GLU A 106 5.45 -2.80 4.47
CA GLU A 106 4.37 -1.85 4.22
C GLU A 106 4.95 -0.49 3.85
N GLN A 107 4.26 0.22 2.97
CA GLN A 107 4.69 1.56 2.57
C GLN A 107 3.54 2.42 2.08
N PHE A 108 3.68 3.71 2.30
CA PHE A 108 2.94 4.72 1.56
C PHE A 108 3.79 5.25 0.42
N VAL A 109 3.21 5.32 -0.77
CA VAL A 109 3.79 5.96 -1.94
C VAL A 109 2.92 7.14 -2.31
N ILE A 110 3.40 8.34 -2.04
CA ILE A 110 2.65 9.57 -2.25
C ILE A 110 3.26 10.33 -3.43
N LYS A 111 2.41 10.75 -4.35
CA LYS A 111 2.74 11.64 -5.45
C LYS A 111 1.97 12.93 -5.28
N GLY A 112 2.66 14.05 -5.15
CA GLY A 112 2.05 15.37 -5.13
C GLY A 112 1.54 15.77 -6.51
N PRO A 113 0.64 16.77 -6.59
CA PRO A 113 0.11 17.26 -7.86
C PRO A 113 1.24 17.86 -8.72
N GLU A 114 1.06 17.81 -10.04
CA GLU A 114 1.88 18.49 -11.06
C GLU A 114 3.33 18.04 -11.23
N LYS A 115 3.96 17.42 -10.25
CA LYS A 115 5.39 17.05 -10.27
C LYS A 115 5.63 15.59 -9.95
N GLY A 116 4.62 14.74 -10.08
CA GLY A 116 4.73 13.32 -9.80
C GLY A 116 5.85 12.70 -10.64
N ALA A 117 6.81 12.09 -9.99
CA ALA A 117 7.81 11.30 -10.70
C ALA A 117 7.13 10.09 -11.34
N LYS A 118 7.44 9.85 -12.61
CA LYS A 118 7.06 8.60 -13.25
C LYS A 118 7.89 7.47 -12.66
N PHE A 119 7.24 6.36 -12.37
CA PHE A 119 7.94 5.12 -12.04
C PHE A 119 8.07 4.29 -13.31
N GLY A 120 9.27 3.80 -13.58
CA GLY A 120 9.49 2.81 -14.62
C GLY A 120 8.81 1.48 -14.25
N TRP A 121 8.40 0.72 -15.24
CA TRP A 121 7.92 -0.65 -15.04
C TRP A 121 8.99 -1.49 -14.34
N HIS A 122 8.60 -2.20 -13.30
CA HIS A 122 9.48 -3.03 -12.49
C HIS A 122 8.69 -4.18 -11.84
N GLN A 123 9.40 -5.07 -11.24
CA GLN A 123 8.87 -6.04 -10.28
C GLN A 123 9.51 -5.76 -8.93
N ASP A 124 8.71 -5.67 -7.88
CA ASP A 124 9.17 -5.34 -6.53
C ASP A 124 10.24 -6.31 -6.05
N SER A 125 10.15 -7.59 -6.43
CA SER A 125 11.13 -8.61 -6.05
C SER A 125 12.55 -8.31 -6.53
N ALA A 126 12.74 -7.50 -7.57
CA ALA A 126 14.05 -7.08 -8.03
C ALA A 126 14.81 -6.22 -6.99
N TYR A 127 14.10 -5.60 -6.07
CA TYR A 127 14.70 -4.76 -5.01
C TYR A 127 15.01 -5.50 -3.72
N VAL A 128 14.58 -6.75 -3.58
CA VAL A 128 14.80 -7.52 -2.33
C VAL A 128 16.27 -7.89 -2.11
N GLY A 129 17.02 -8.12 -3.17
CA GLY A 129 18.47 -8.33 -3.12
C GLY A 129 18.93 -9.65 -2.50
N THR A 130 18.04 -10.49 -1.98
CA THR A 130 18.31 -11.80 -1.39
C THR A 130 17.33 -12.85 -1.90
N PRO A 131 17.69 -14.14 -1.90
CA PRO A 131 16.73 -15.21 -2.16
C PRO A 131 15.56 -15.13 -1.18
N HIS A 132 14.35 -15.14 -1.70
CA HIS A 132 13.12 -15.04 -0.92
C HIS A 132 12.01 -15.94 -1.49
N ARG A 133 11.01 -16.23 -0.67
CA ARG A 133 9.81 -16.91 -1.11
C ARG A 133 8.93 -15.93 -1.91
N PRO A 134 8.08 -16.43 -2.82
CA PRO A 134 7.08 -15.60 -3.47
C PRO A 134 6.26 -14.81 -2.45
N TYR A 135 5.97 -13.55 -2.75
CA TYR A 135 5.09 -12.69 -1.96
C TYR A 135 4.14 -11.94 -2.90
N ILE A 136 3.10 -11.36 -2.33
CA ILE A 136 2.17 -10.49 -3.05
C ILE A 136 2.40 -9.05 -2.64
N THR A 137 2.13 -8.13 -3.54
CA THR A 137 1.98 -6.70 -3.26
C THR A 137 0.49 -6.35 -3.32
N CYS A 138 -0.06 -5.90 -2.19
CA CYS A 138 -1.41 -5.37 -2.13
C CYS A 138 -1.35 -3.86 -2.34
N TRP A 139 -1.67 -3.41 -3.55
CA TRP A 139 -1.72 -1.99 -3.87
C TRP A 139 -3.10 -1.42 -3.52
N VAL A 140 -3.16 -0.60 -2.48
CA VAL A 140 -4.39 -0.01 -1.94
C VAL A 140 -4.42 1.47 -2.26
N THR A 141 -5.43 1.90 -3.03
CA THR A 141 -5.61 3.31 -3.35
C THR A 141 -6.32 4.04 -2.22
N LEU A 142 -5.79 5.18 -1.81
CA LEU A 142 -6.41 6.04 -0.81
C LEU A 142 -7.37 7.06 -1.41
N ASP A 143 -7.23 7.33 -2.70
CA ASP A 143 -8.05 8.27 -3.47
C ASP A 143 -8.57 7.60 -4.75
N ASP A 144 -9.54 8.21 -5.41
CA ASP A 144 -9.98 7.77 -6.72
C ASP A 144 -8.83 7.92 -7.72
N VAL A 145 -8.48 6.83 -8.40
CA VAL A 145 -7.37 6.80 -9.35
C VAL A 145 -7.86 6.77 -10.78
N THR A 146 -7.16 7.53 -11.61
CA THR A 146 -7.42 7.66 -13.05
C THR A 146 -6.09 7.77 -13.79
N GLU A 147 -6.09 7.63 -15.10
CA GLU A 147 -4.89 7.87 -15.93
C GLU A 147 -4.29 9.27 -15.69
N ALA A 148 -5.13 10.28 -15.40
CA ALA A 148 -4.71 11.66 -15.19
C ALA A 148 -3.97 11.88 -13.86
N ASN A 149 -4.23 11.06 -12.83
CA ASN A 149 -3.62 11.23 -11.50
C ASN A 149 -2.60 10.14 -11.13
N GLY A 150 -2.19 9.35 -12.07
CA GLY A 150 -1.05 8.46 -11.92
C GLY A 150 -1.35 7.06 -11.41
N THR A 151 -2.47 6.49 -11.82
CA THR A 151 -2.76 5.05 -11.68
C THR A 151 -1.69 4.19 -12.37
N VAL A 152 -1.67 2.92 -12.05
CA VAL A 152 -0.92 1.89 -12.78
C VAL A 152 -1.73 1.37 -13.94
#